data_52516cb12da5c4217761bb74576b979d
#
_entry.id   52516cb12da5c4217761bb74576b979d
#
_cell.length_a   1.000
_cell.length_b   1.000
_cell.length_c   1.000
_cell.angle_alpha   90.00
_cell.angle_beta   90.00
_cell.angle_gamma   90.00
#
_symmetry.space_group_name_H-M   'P 1'
#
loop_
_entity.id
_entity.type
_entity.pdbx_description
1 polymer ?
#
loop_
_entity_poly.entity_id
_entity_poly.type
_entity_poly.pdbx_seq_one_letter_code
_entity_poly.pdbx_strand_id
1 'polypeptide(L)'
;MTEKSRAESEQENIERRAFLARSAAVAAIVTGAELSPRPAQSAEQAPAAGFREKLLQCLGGPWPEPCDLRPVLRQTIRKDGYRIESVTYEAEPGDPIPAYLLIPAGVDARHPAPAVAVWHQHNGQWQLGKVEPAGLAGMPMHHTGVTLVKEGYVVLCPDALCFGERQHQKLKGGDYERFEFLRYVVAGKCMAWKNILDMRRAIDYLCSRPEVQRDRLGCYGHSMGSTFTWLVGPWEPRLKCLVGNCCLPTYKAIHRTHILHCFPNFIPGLYAHGDTPDIAALIAPRALHLNFGQTDDGSPIQEVREGVQTIARAYQAAGAGDQFSSFIEAGAGHVLSSQMWKLARDCFQKHLRA
;
A
#
# COMPACT_ATOMS: atom_id res chain seq x y z
N MET A 1 19.36 46.13 -21.44
CA MET A 1 18.24 46.12 -20.49
C MET A 1 17.71 47.54 -20.41
N THR A 2 16.48 47.76 -20.85
CA THR A 2 15.85 49.09 -20.87
C THR A 2 15.39 49.44 -19.45
N GLU A 3 15.34 50.74 -19.13
CA GLU A 3 14.85 51.28 -17.82
C GLU A 3 13.46 50.71 -17.48
N LYS A 4 12.62 50.45 -18.47
CA LYS A 4 11.30 49.87 -18.30
C LYS A 4 11.35 48.42 -17.73
N SER A 5 12.31 47.62 -18.14
CA SER A 5 12.55 46.25 -17.66
C SER A 5 13.06 46.22 -16.21
N ARG A 6 13.74 47.24 -15.78
CA ARG A 6 14.23 47.42 -14.40
C ARG A 6 13.12 47.82 -13.44
N ALA A 7 12.24 48.72 -13.88
CA ALA A 7 11.09 49.19 -13.09
C ALA A 7 10.06 48.06 -12.90
N GLU A 8 9.80 47.24 -13.92
CA GLU A 8 8.91 46.07 -13.84
C GLU A 8 9.44 45.02 -12.85
N SER A 9 10.75 44.75 -12.87
CA SER A 9 11.40 43.82 -11.94
C SER A 9 11.42 44.32 -10.48
N GLU A 10 11.57 45.62 -10.26
CA GLU A 10 11.47 46.21 -8.93
C GLU A 10 10.05 46.20 -8.39
N GLN A 11 9.07 46.47 -9.21
CA GLN A 11 7.65 46.42 -8.84
C GLN A 11 7.22 45.00 -8.44
N GLU A 12 7.62 44.00 -9.22
CA GLU A 12 7.37 42.59 -8.92
C GLU A 12 8.00 42.11 -7.59
N ASN A 13 9.22 42.61 -7.29
CA ASN A 13 9.89 42.33 -6.03
C ASN A 13 9.21 43.03 -4.81
N ILE A 14 8.66 44.20 -4.98
CA ILE A 14 7.93 44.92 -3.94
C ILE A 14 6.61 44.20 -3.62
N GLU A 15 5.87 43.76 -4.65
CA GLU A 15 4.63 43.02 -4.47
C GLU A 15 4.87 41.63 -3.83
N ARG A 16 5.94 40.93 -4.21
CA ARG A 16 6.34 39.66 -3.61
C ARG A 16 6.73 39.82 -2.14
N ARG A 17 7.44 40.89 -1.77
CA ARG A 17 7.79 41.20 -0.37
C ARG A 17 6.56 41.58 0.44
N ALA A 18 5.62 42.35 -0.12
CA ALA A 18 4.35 42.69 0.52
C ALA A 18 3.44 41.48 0.72
N PHE A 19 3.42 40.52 -0.23
CA PHE A 19 2.71 39.27 -0.10
C PHE A 19 3.32 38.37 1.00
N LEU A 20 4.64 38.26 1.05
CA LEU A 20 5.35 37.50 2.09
C LEU A 20 5.21 38.13 3.48
N ALA A 21 5.22 39.45 3.59
CA ALA A 21 4.99 40.14 4.85
C ALA A 21 3.54 39.98 5.36
N ARG A 22 2.54 39.97 4.47
CA ARG A 22 1.14 39.69 4.83
C ARG A 22 0.94 38.24 5.23
N SER A 23 1.64 37.28 4.59
CA SER A 23 1.62 35.87 4.96
C SER A 23 2.26 35.64 6.34
N ALA A 24 3.32 36.37 6.69
CA ALA A 24 3.94 36.28 8.01
C ALA A 24 3.05 36.85 9.13
N ALA A 25 2.24 37.89 8.84
CA ALA A 25 1.30 38.46 9.80
C ALA A 25 0.08 37.56 10.09
N VAL A 26 -0.33 36.76 9.13
CA VAL A 26 -1.39 35.73 9.31
C VAL A 26 -0.86 34.51 10.09
N ALA A 27 0.42 34.17 9.97
CA ALA A 27 1.06 33.10 10.73
C ALA A 27 1.18 33.43 12.24
N ALA A 28 1.08 34.69 12.66
CA ALA A 28 1.19 35.06 14.06
C ALA A 28 -0.13 34.94 14.87
N ILE A 29 -1.24 34.59 14.26
CA ILE A 29 -2.56 34.43 14.93
C ILE A 29 -2.97 32.97 15.08
N VAL A 30 -2.25 32.04 14.46
CA VAL A 30 -2.38 30.59 14.78
C VAL A 30 -1.45 30.31 15.97
N THR A 31 -1.83 30.82 17.16
CA THR A 31 -1.19 30.43 18.42
C THR A 31 -1.32 28.91 18.58
N GLY A 32 -0.21 28.19 18.36
CA GLY A 32 0.23 27.16 19.26
C GLY A 32 -0.77 26.04 19.58
N ALA A 33 -1.39 25.39 18.62
CA ALA A 33 -1.59 23.98 18.79
C ALA A 33 -0.24 23.32 18.44
N GLU A 34 0.70 23.33 19.38
CA GLU A 34 1.77 22.35 19.35
C GLU A 34 1.10 21.00 19.20
N LEU A 35 1.38 20.31 18.09
CA LEU A 35 1.14 18.88 17.99
C LEU A 35 2.09 18.26 19.03
N SER A 36 1.68 18.34 20.30
CA SER A 36 2.43 17.74 21.40
C SER A 36 2.63 16.29 21.03
N PRO A 37 3.88 15.81 21.00
CA PRO A 37 4.11 14.39 20.80
C PRO A 37 3.27 13.67 21.85
N ARG A 38 2.47 12.72 21.44
CA ARG A 38 1.70 11.86 22.34
C ARG A 38 2.67 11.39 23.43
N PRO A 39 2.35 11.53 24.73
CA PRO A 39 3.16 10.93 25.78
C PRO A 39 3.35 9.46 25.39
N ALA A 40 4.59 8.99 25.41
CA ALA A 40 4.95 7.63 25.06
C ALA A 40 3.97 6.69 25.78
N GLN A 41 3.03 6.11 25.03
CA GLN A 41 2.17 5.07 25.59
C GLN A 41 3.11 3.96 26.02
N SER A 42 3.02 3.60 27.30
CA SER A 42 3.79 2.49 27.87
C SER A 42 3.67 1.28 26.95
N ALA A 43 4.79 0.64 26.67
CA ALA A 43 4.99 -0.40 25.66
C ALA A 43 4.18 -1.71 25.90
N GLU A 44 3.03 -1.67 26.58
CA GLU A 44 2.36 -2.87 27.14
C GLU A 44 0.98 -3.20 26.57
N GLN A 45 0.43 -2.44 25.62
CA GLN A 45 -0.97 -2.68 25.22
C GLN A 45 -1.10 -3.10 23.74
N ALA A 46 -1.92 -4.15 23.51
CA ALA A 46 -2.54 -4.43 22.20
C ALA A 46 -3.31 -3.18 21.70
N PRO A 47 -3.65 -3.08 20.37
CA PRO A 47 -4.39 -1.94 19.87
C PRO A 47 -5.56 -1.61 20.79
N ALA A 48 -5.67 -0.34 21.20
CA ALA A 48 -6.67 0.10 22.17
C ALA A 48 -8.08 -0.37 21.73
N ALA A 49 -8.91 -0.77 22.71
CA ALA A 49 -10.29 -1.12 22.43
C ALA A 49 -10.95 0.01 21.61
N GLY A 50 -11.60 -0.32 20.49
CA GLY A 50 -12.19 0.66 19.57
C GLY A 50 -11.22 1.26 18.54
N PHE A 51 -9.94 0.86 18.49
CA PHE A 51 -8.99 1.40 17.50
C PHE A 51 -9.45 1.17 16.04
N ARG A 52 -10.03 0.00 15.75
CA ARG A 52 -10.60 -0.30 14.41
C ARG A 52 -11.66 0.72 13.99
N GLU A 53 -12.54 1.13 14.91
CA GLU A 53 -13.59 2.14 14.63
C GLU A 53 -12.97 3.52 14.42
N LYS A 54 -11.97 3.89 15.23
CA LYS A 54 -11.24 5.14 15.04
C LYS A 54 -10.50 5.18 13.71
N LEU A 55 -9.84 4.08 13.34
CA LEU A 55 -9.19 3.93 12.04
C LEU A 55 -10.22 4.12 10.91
N LEU A 56 -11.40 3.47 10.98
CA LEU A 56 -12.44 3.63 9.96
C LEU A 56 -12.92 5.08 9.85
N GLN A 57 -13.09 5.77 10.97
CA GLN A 57 -13.45 7.20 10.99
C GLN A 57 -12.36 8.06 10.32
N CYS A 58 -11.08 7.83 10.66
CA CYS A 58 -9.94 8.55 10.07
C CYS A 58 -9.76 8.25 8.58
N LEU A 59 -10.10 7.06 8.12
CA LEU A 59 -10.11 6.70 6.70
C LEU A 59 -11.19 7.48 5.91
N GLY A 60 -12.27 7.91 6.55
CA GLY A 60 -13.38 8.62 5.93
C GLY A 60 -14.69 7.84 5.90
N GLY A 61 -14.82 6.86 6.81
CA GLY A 61 -16.04 6.08 7.01
C GLY A 61 -16.12 4.80 6.19
N PRO A 62 -17.28 4.12 6.21
CA PRO A 62 -17.47 2.84 5.57
C PRO A 62 -17.38 2.93 4.05
N TRP A 63 -17.04 1.81 3.43
CA TRP A 63 -17.10 1.66 1.97
C TRP A 63 -18.53 1.43 1.49
N PRO A 64 -18.84 1.82 0.24
CA PRO A 64 -20.13 1.52 -0.37
C PRO A 64 -20.33 0.00 -0.52
N GLU A 65 -21.57 -0.42 -0.69
CA GLU A 65 -21.87 -1.79 -1.12
C GLU A 65 -21.17 -2.08 -2.45
N PRO A 66 -20.61 -3.29 -2.62
CA PRO A 66 -19.90 -3.65 -3.84
C PRO A 66 -20.82 -3.58 -5.06
N CYS A 67 -20.41 -2.84 -6.10
CA CYS A 67 -21.07 -2.88 -7.40
C CYS A 67 -20.71 -4.16 -8.17
N ASP A 68 -21.42 -4.42 -9.28
CA ASP A 68 -21.05 -5.49 -10.21
C ASP A 68 -19.61 -5.31 -10.71
N LEU A 69 -18.84 -6.39 -10.77
CA LEU A 69 -17.45 -6.35 -11.22
C LEU A 69 -17.30 -6.02 -12.71
N ARG A 70 -18.29 -6.36 -13.55
CA ARG A 70 -18.28 -6.17 -15.01
C ARG A 70 -16.91 -6.49 -15.64
N PRO A 71 -16.38 -7.71 -15.44
CA PRO A 71 -15.04 -8.04 -15.87
C PRO A 71 -14.95 -8.06 -17.42
N VAL A 72 -13.88 -7.46 -17.93
CA VAL A 72 -13.58 -7.46 -19.37
C VAL A 72 -12.20 -8.07 -19.58
N LEU A 73 -12.14 -9.15 -20.37
CA LEU A 73 -10.88 -9.69 -20.89
C LEU A 73 -10.50 -8.91 -22.16
N ARG A 74 -9.39 -8.21 -22.14
CA ARG A 74 -8.89 -7.40 -23.25
C ARG A 74 -7.94 -8.16 -24.16
N GLN A 75 -7.03 -8.95 -23.56
CA GLN A 75 -5.98 -9.67 -24.26
C GLN A 75 -5.49 -10.86 -23.46
N THR A 76 -5.03 -11.89 -24.14
CA THR A 76 -4.30 -13.02 -23.54
C THR A 76 -2.91 -13.12 -24.16
N ILE A 77 -1.87 -13.14 -23.31
CA ILE A 77 -0.47 -13.31 -23.69
C ILE A 77 -0.02 -14.70 -23.18
N ARG A 78 0.41 -15.58 -24.09
CA ARG A 78 0.97 -16.88 -23.73
C ARG A 78 2.44 -16.76 -23.40
N LYS A 79 2.86 -17.38 -22.30
CA LYS A 79 4.25 -17.48 -21.83
C LYS A 79 4.58 -18.96 -21.60
N ASP A 80 5.85 -19.26 -21.45
CA ASP A 80 6.29 -20.60 -21.09
C ASP A 80 5.83 -20.95 -19.66
N GLY A 81 4.98 -21.96 -19.53
CA GLY A 81 4.43 -22.45 -18.28
C GLY A 81 3.25 -21.64 -17.69
N TYR A 82 2.79 -20.56 -18.32
CA TYR A 82 1.63 -19.77 -17.86
C TYR A 82 1.02 -18.88 -18.96
N ARG A 83 -0.12 -18.27 -18.68
CA ARG A 83 -0.70 -17.20 -19.49
C ARG A 83 -0.94 -15.94 -18.66
N ILE A 84 -0.92 -14.78 -19.30
CA ILE A 84 -1.29 -13.48 -18.73
C ILE A 84 -2.57 -13.02 -19.41
N GLU A 85 -3.61 -12.78 -18.64
CA GLU A 85 -4.84 -12.17 -19.09
C GLU A 85 -4.84 -10.68 -18.71
N SER A 86 -4.89 -9.77 -19.70
CA SER A 86 -5.13 -8.35 -19.46
C SER A 86 -6.63 -8.14 -19.25
N VAL A 87 -6.99 -7.70 -18.05
CA VAL A 87 -8.37 -7.60 -17.62
C VAL A 87 -8.69 -6.23 -17.03
N THR A 88 -9.96 -5.88 -16.98
CA THR A 88 -10.47 -4.80 -16.13
C THR A 88 -11.66 -5.31 -15.34
N TYR A 89 -11.88 -4.76 -14.15
CA TYR A 89 -13.07 -4.97 -13.33
C TYR A 89 -13.39 -3.67 -12.58
N GLU A 90 -14.65 -3.45 -12.22
CA GLU A 90 -15.07 -2.20 -11.60
C GLU A 90 -14.84 -2.20 -10.07
N ALA A 91 -14.24 -1.10 -9.59
CA ALA A 91 -14.16 -0.81 -8.16
C ALA A 91 -15.43 -0.13 -7.66
N GLU A 92 -15.87 0.87 -8.39
CA GLU A 92 -17.12 1.63 -8.26
C GLU A 92 -17.72 1.79 -9.65
N PRO A 93 -18.99 2.12 -9.80
CA PRO A 93 -19.59 2.32 -11.14
C PRO A 93 -18.81 3.35 -11.95
N GLY A 94 -18.24 2.91 -13.10
CA GLY A 94 -17.44 3.76 -13.98
C GLY A 94 -15.98 3.96 -13.54
N ASP A 95 -15.49 3.21 -12.56
CA ASP A 95 -14.08 3.22 -12.14
C ASP A 95 -13.43 1.83 -12.37
N PRO A 96 -13.06 1.51 -13.62
CA PRO A 96 -12.44 0.24 -13.94
C PRO A 96 -10.99 0.17 -13.42
N ILE A 97 -10.63 -0.96 -12.79
CA ILE A 97 -9.27 -1.29 -12.41
C ILE A 97 -8.63 -2.17 -13.47
N PRO A 98 -7.63 -1.68 -14.22
CA PRO A 98 -6.82 -2.51 -15.09
C PRO A 98 -5.92 -3.43 -14.28
N ALA A 99 -5.85 -4.72 -14.67
CA ALA A 99 -5.02 -5.71 -14.00
C ALA A 99 -4.46 -6.73 -14.98
N TYR A 100 -3.39 -7.41 -14.56
CA TYR A 100 -2.93 -8.64 -15.18
C TYR A 100 -3.23 -9.83 -14.27
N LEU A 101 -3.94 -10.83 -14.81
CA LEU A 101 -4.14 -12.12 -14.17
C LEU A 101 -3.21 -13.15 -14.81
N LEU A 102 -2.27 -13.67 -14.02
CA LEU A 102 -1.33 -14.69 -14.42
C LEU A 102 -1.86 -16.05 -13.96
N ILE A 103 -1.98 -16.99 -14.89
CA ILE A 103 -2.58 -18.32 -14.62
C ILE A 103 -1.59 -19.39 -15.04
N PRO A 104 -1.19 -20.30 -14.13
CA PRO A 104 -0.27 -21.39 -14.44
C PRO A 104 -0.83 -22.34 -15.52
N ALA A 105 0.04 -22.99 -16.26
CA ALA A 105 -0.37 -24.06 -17.15
C ALA A 105 -1.02 -25.21 -16.34
N GLY A 106 -2.09 -25.78 -16.85
CA GLY A 106 -2.85 -26.84 -16.20
C GLY A 106 -3.83 -26.40 -15.11
N VAL A 107 -3.85 -25.09 -14.77
CA VAL A 107 -4.85 -24.51 -13.85
C VAL A 107 -6.09 -24.10 -14.63
N ASP A 108 -7.24 -24.63 -14.24
CA ASP A 108 -8.55 -24.40 -14.85
C ASP A 108 -9.67 -24.56 -13.78
N ALA A 109 -10.93 -24.51 -14.21
CA ALA A 109 -12.09 -24.68 -13.32
C ALA A 109 -12.17 -26.05 -12.64
N ARG A 110 -11.54 -27.10 -13.20
CA ARG A 110 -11.48 -28.46 -12.62
C ARG A 110 -10.28 -28.64 -11.70
N HIS A 111 -9.24 -27.86 -11.92
CA HIS A 111 -7.99 -27.89 -11.17
C HIS A 111 -7.64 -26.47 -10.71
N PRO A 112 -8.44 -25.89 -9.79
CA PRO A 112 -8.17 -24.54 -9.29
C PRO A 112 -6.93 -24.52 -8.38
N ALA A 113 -6.25 -23.37 -8.32
CA ALA A 113 -5.05 -23.18 -7.52
C ALA A 113 -5.24 -22.07 -6.46
N PRO A 114 -4.41 -22.08 -5.39
CA PRO A 114 -4.31 -20.94 -4.47
C PRO A 114 -3.96 -19.67 -5.24
N ALA A 115 -4.40 -18.51 -4.74
CA ALA A 115 -4.14 -17.25 -5.42
C ALA A 115 -3.47 -16.19 -4.55
N VAL A 116 -2.66 -15.35 -5.19
CA VAL A 116 -1.97 -14.22 -4.54
C VAL A 116 -2.23 -12.94 -5.31
N ALA A 117 -2.76 -11.92 -4.62
CA ALA A 117 -2.80 -10.57 -5.14
C ALA A 117 -1.43 -9.89 -4.90
N VAL A 118 -0.84 -9.32 -5.92
CA VAL A 118 0.47 -8.67 -5.86
C VAL A 118 0.32 -7.19 -6.08
N TRP A 119 0.64 -6.42 -5.04
CA TRP A 119 0.60 -4.95 -5.06
C TRP A 119 1.98 -4.42 -5.46
N HIS A 120 2.02 -3.65 -6.55
CA HIS A 120 3.27 -3.08 -7.08
C HIS A 120 3.85 -1.99 -6.17
N GLN A 121 5.14 -1.71 -6.33
CA GLN A 121 5.83 -0.61 -5.66
C GLN A 121 5.52 0.76 -6.30
N HIS A 122 5.95 1.83 -5.62
CA HIS A 122 5.89 3.21 -6.12
C HIS A 122 7.15 3.61 -6.89
N ASN A 123 8.27 3.66 -6.21
CA ASN A 123 9.61 4.01 -6.71
C ASN A 123 9.68 5.23 -7.67
N GLY A 124 8.72 6.18 -7.57
CA GLY A 124 8.64 7.30 -8.50
C GLY A 124 8.34 6.91 -9.96
N GLN A 125 7.87 5.70 -10.21
CA GLN A 125 7.68 5.12 -11.54
C GLN A 125 6.20 4.88 -11.84
N TRP A 126 5.42 5.95 -11.86
CA TRP A 126 3.95 5.88 -12.04
C TRP A 126 3.50 5.16 -13.31
N GLN A 127 4.36 5.08 -14.34
CA GLN A 127 4.06 4.41 -15.60
C GLN A 127 4.14 2.88 -15.53
N LEU A 128 4.81 2.29 -14.53
CA LEU A 128 4.99 0.85 -14.47
C LEU A 128 3.73 0.14 -13.95
N GLY A 129 3.27 0.49 -12.75
CA GLY A 129 2.11 -0.18 -12.15
C GLY A 129 2.20 -1.71 -12.21
N LYS A 130 1.12 -2.34 -12.68
CA LYS A 130 0.96 -3.80 -12.81
C LYS A 130 1.96 -4.49 -13.73
N VAL A 131 2.59 -3.75 -14.66
CA VAL A 131 3.49 -4.38 -15.64
C VAL A 131 4.76 -4.91 -15.00
N GLU A 132 5.21 -4.31 -13.87
CA GLU A 132 6.41 -4.72 -13.19
C GLU A 132 6.26 -6.09 -12.49
N PRO A 133 5.29 -6.32 -11.58
CA PRO A 133 5.13 -7.64 -11.00
C PRO A 133 4.74 -8.72 -12.02
N ALA A 134 4.09 -8.34 -13.13
CA ALA A 134 3.79 -9.25 -14.23
C ALA A 134 4.99 -9.58 -15.13
N GLY A 135 6.16 -8.98 -14.90
CA GLY A 135 7.39 -9.26 -15.64
C GLY A 135 7.39 -8.76 -17.08
N LEU A 136 6.62 -7.70 -17.37
CA LEU A 136 6.54 -7.12 -18.70
C LEU A 136 7.42 -5.86 -18.84
N ALA A 137 7.80 -5.22 -17.72
CA ALA A 137 8.74 -4.12 -17.64
C ALA A 137 9.29 -4.00 -16.21
N GLY A 138 10.14 -3.00 -15.96
CA GLY A 138 10.69 -2.73 -14.63
C GLY A 138 11.88 -3.61 -14.27
N MET A 139 12.17 -3.70 -12.97
CA MET A 139 13.34 -4.41 -12.46
C MET A 139 13.03 -5.90 -12.23
N PRO A 140 13.89 -6.84 -12.70
CA PRO A 140 13.65 -8.29 -12.56
C PRO A 140 13.42 -8.77 -11.13
N MET A 141 14.03 -8.11 -10.13
CA MET A 141 13.81 -8.45 -8.71
C MET A 141 12.36 -8.25 -8.26
N HIS A 142 11.62 -7.39 -8.95
CA HIS A 142 10.21 -7.10 -8.66
C HIS A 142 9.22 -7.86 -9.57
N HIS A 143 9.70 -8.74 -10.45
CA HIS A 143 8.84 -9.66 -11.23
C HIS A 143 8.26 -10.77 -10.36
N THR A 144 7.77 -10.41 -9.18
CA THR A 144 7.34 -11.34 -8.13
C THR A 144 6.11 -12.16 -8.53
N GLY A 145 5.21 -11.58 -9.32
CA GLY A 145 4.07 -12.32 -9.88
C GLY A 145 4.50 -13.43 -10.84
N VAL A 146 5.58 -13.22 -11.61
CA VAL A 146 6.14 -14.26 -12.49
C VAL A 146 6.70 -15.44 -11.69
N THR A 147 7.39 -15.16 -10.58
CA THR A 147 7.89 -16.23 -9.72
C THR A 147 6.74 -17.03 -9.12
N LEU A 148 5.73 -16.34 -8.57
CA LEU A 148 4.59 -17.01 -7.93
C LEU A 148 3.76 -17.84 -8.93
N VAL A 149 3.52 -17.34 -10.15
CA VAL A 149 2.76 -18.12 -11.14
C VAL A 149 3.52 -19.36 -11.59
N LYS A 150 4.85 -19.29 -11.72
CA LYS A 150 5.69 -20.47 -12.02
C LYS A 150 5.73 -21.47 -10.86
N GLU A 151 5.46 -21.04 -9.64
CA GLU A 151 5.26 -21.89 -8.47
C GLU A 151 3.82 -22.40 -8.37
N GLY A 152 2.96 -22.11 -9.34
CA GLY A 152 1.61 -22.65 -9.45
C GLY A 152 0.54 -21.88 -8.68
N TYR A 153 0.75 -20.62 -8.31
CA TYR A 153 -0.29 -19.73 -7.82
C TYR A 153 -0.97 -19.00 -8.98
N VAL A 154 -2.28 -18.79 -8.90
CA VAL A 154 -2.93 -17.78 -9.71
C VAL A 154 -2.56 -16.41 -9.14
N VAL A 155 -2.12 -15.46 -9.98
CA VAL A 155 -1.61 -14.18 -9.50
C VAL A 155 -2.36 -13.03 -10.15
N LEU A 156 -2.85 -12.08 -9.34
CA LEU A 156 -3.47 -10.86 -9.82
C LEU A 156 -2.58 -9.66 -9.50
N CYS A 157 -2.22 -8.90 -10.52
CA CYS A 157 -1.44 -7.67 -10.43
C CYS A 157 -2.31 -6.50 -10.92
N PRO A 158 -2.99 -5.73 -10.06
CA PRO A 158 -3.76 -4.57 -10.46
C PRO A 158 -2.90 -3.30 -10.51
N ASP A 159 -3.34 -2.30 -11.30
CA ASP A 159 -2.84 -0.93 -11.19
C ASP A 159 -3.46 -0.24 -9.96
N ALA A 160 -2.63 0.32 -9.10
CA ALA A 160 -3.08 1.23 -8.06
C ALA A 160 -3.58 2.55 -8.68
N LEU A 161 -4.40 3.30 -7.93
CA LEU A 161 -4.80 4.65 -8.31
C LEU A 161 -3.56 5.50 -8.62
N CYS A 162 -3.60 6.27 -9.70
CA CYS A 162 -2.53 7.09 -10.25
C CYS A 162 -1.38 6.34 -10.97
N PHE A 163 -1.43 5.01 -11.06
CA PHE A 163 -0.37 4.22 -11.70
C PHE A 163 -0.86 3.51 -12.98
N GLY A 164 0.11 3.14 -13.83
CA GLY A 164 -0.14 2.38 -15.04
C GLY A 164 -1.19 3.02 -15.95
N GLU A 165 -2.26 2.28 -16.24
CA GLU A 165 -3.38 2.77 -17.05
C GLU A 165 -4.35 3.69 -16.27
N ARG A 166 -4.18 3.87 -14.97
CA ARG A 166 -5.00 4.77 -14.13
C ARG A 166 -4.39 6.16 -13.96
N GLN A 167 -3.49 6.56 -14.85
CA GLN A 167 -2.96 7.92 -14.90
C GLN A 167 -3.94 8.88 -15.58
N HIS A 168 -3.91 10.15 -15.17
CA HIS A 168 -4.70 11.20 -15.80
C HIS A 168 -4.07 11.67 -17.12
N GLN A 169 -4.88 12.13 -18.08
CA GLN A 169 -4.38 12.57 -19.39
C GLN A 169 -3.51 13.84 -19.31
N LYS A 170 -3.88 14.79 -18.48
CA LYS A 170 -3.23 16.12 -18.37
C LYS A 170 -2.26 16.20 -17.19
N LEU A 171 -2.65 15.72 -16.00
CA LEU A 171 -1.78 15.67 -14.82
C LEU A 171 -1.00 14.37 -14.85
N LYS A 172 0.30 14.42 -14.59
CA LYS A 172 1.18 13.26 -14.67
C LYS A 172 1.93 13.00 -13.35
N GLY A 173 2.19 11.74 -13.09
CA GLY A 173 3.04 11.31 -11.99
C GLY A 173 2.62 11.89 -10.64
N GLY A 174 3.58 12.46 -9.92
CA GLY A 174 3.37 13.00 -8.58
C GLY A 174 2.39 14.16 -8.49
N ASP A 175 2.20 14.92 -9.56
CA ASP A 175 1.20 16.00 -9.57
C ASP A 175 -0.22 15.45 -9.60
N TYR A 176 -0.45 14.35 -10.34
CA TYR A 176 -1.73 13.68 -10.33
C TYR A 176 -1.99 12.97 -9.00
N GLU A 177 -0.99 12.28 -8.46
CA GLU A 177 -1.11 11.60 -7.18
C GLU A 177 -1.39 12.60 -6.03
N ARG A 178 -0.70 13.75 -6.02
CA ARG A 178 -0.96 14.85 -5.07
C ARG A 178 -2.37 15.41 -5.21
N PHE A 179 -2.84 15.60 -6.46
CA PHE A 179 -4.18 16.07 -6.72
C PHE A 179 -5.23 15.10 -6.17
N GLU A 180 -5.09 13.79 -6.45
CA GLU A 180 -6.00 12.77 -5.94
C GLU A 180 -5.99 12.70 -4.41
N PHE A 181 -4.79 12.74 -3.79
CA PHE A 181 -4.69 12.78 -2.33
C PHE A 181 -5.48 13.96 -1.74
N LEU A 182 -5.25 15.17 -2.24
CA LEU A 182 -5.95 16.37 -1.76
C LEU A 182 -7.45 16.32 -2.05
N ARG A 183 -7.86 15.77 -3.19
CA ARG A 183 -9.27 15.59 -3.55
C ARG A 183 -10.00 14.68 -2.55
N TYR A 184 -9.36 13.58 -2.12
CA TYR A 184 -9.93 12.71 -1.08
C TYR A 184 -10.00 13.40 0.27
N VAL A 185 -8.97 14.15 0.67
CA VAL A 185 -8.97 14.93 1.93
C VAL A 185 -10.13 15.93 1.96
N VAL A 186 -10.33 16.68 0.87
CA VAL A 186 -11.45 17.65 0.75
C VAL A 186 -12.81 16.94 0.80
N ALA A 187 -12.90 15.71 0.31
CA ALA A 187 -14.12 14.90 0.38
C ALA A 187 -14.34 14.21 1.75
N GLY A 188 -13.51 14.53 2.77
CA GLY A 188 -13.59 13.92 4.10
C GLY A 188 -13.16 12.45 4.15
N LYS A 189 -12.32 12.05 3.19
CA LYS A 189 -11.74 10.71 3.09
C LYS A 189 -10.22 10.82 3.01
N CYS A 190 -9.52 9.69 2.87
CA CYS A 190 -8.11 9.71 2.52
C CYS A 190 -7.83 8.76 1.34
N MET A 191 -6.67 8.91 0.72
CA MET A 191 -6.27 8.06 -0.41
C MET A 191 -6.21 6.58 -0.02
N ALA A 192 -5.82 6.26 1.23
CA ALA A 192 -5.84 4.91 1.76
C ALA A 192 -7.24 4.27 1.73
N TRP A 193 -8.31 5.04 1.98
CA TRP A 193 -9.68 4.55 1.87
C TRP A 193 -9.98 3.99 0.47
N LYS A 194 -9.58 4.74 -0.58
CA LYS A 194 -9.76 4.30 -1.97
C LYS A 194 -8.89 3.10 -2.30
N ASN A 195 -7.63 3.11 -1.88
CA ASN A 195 -6.74 1.98 -2.13
C ASN A 195 -7.23 0.70 -1.45
N ILE A 196 -7.76 0.77 -0.23
CA ILE A 196 -8.36 -0.39 0.45
C ILE A 196 -9.58 -0.89 -0.32
N LEU A 197 -10.46 0.01 -0.80
CA LEU A 197 -11.58 -0.37 -1.65
C LEU A 197 -11.11 -1.14 -2.88
N ASP A 198 -10.16 -0.58 -3.62
CA ASP A 198 -9.64 -1.18 -4.86
C ASP A 198 -9.02 -2.56 -4.60
N MET A 199 -8.27 -2.72 -3.51
CA MET A 199 -7.69 -4.01 -3.12
C MET A 199 -8.76 -5.05 -2.74
N ARG A 200 -9.82 -4.65 -2.03
CA ARG A 200 -10.94 -5.55 -1.73
C ARG A 200 -11.66 -5.97 -3.02
N ARG A 201 -11.86 -5.05 -3.97
CA ARG A 201 -12.43 -5.36 -5.29
C ARG A 201 -11.52 -6.31 -6.10
N ALA A 202 -10.19 -6.20 -5.96
CA ALA A 202 -9.26 -7.16 -6.54
C ALA A 202 -9.46 -8.57 -5.97
N ILE A 203 -9.73 -8.70 -4.67
CA ILE A 203 -10.05 -9.99 -4.04
C ILE A 203 -11.44 -10.49 -4.48
N ASP A 204 -12.42 -9.61 -4.66
CA ASP A 204 -13.72 -9.99 -5.25
C ASP A 204 -13.54 -10.57 -6.64
N TYR A 205 -12.68 -9.94 -7.47
CA TYR A 205 -12.37 -10.44 -8.80
C TYR A 205 -11.68 -11.80 -8.76
N LEU A 206 -10.68 -12.01 -7.91
CA LEU A 206 -10.06 -13.32 -7.71
C LEU A 206 -11.10 -14.39 -7.31
N CYS A 207 -11.98 -14.06 -6.37
CA CYS A 207 -13.04 -14.97 -5.94
C CYS A 207 -14.08 -15.28 -7.03
N SER A 208 -14.23 -14.43 -8.04
CA SER A 208 -15.12 -14.67 -9.18
C SER A 208 -14.54 -15.65 -10.21
N ARG A 209 -13.23 -15.89 -10.18
CA ARG A 209 -12.53 -16.73 -11.14
C ARG A 209 -12.65 -18.21 -10.79
N PRO A 210 -13.04 -19.07 -11.76
CA PRO A 210 -13.17 -20.52 -11.52
C PRO A 210 -11.82 -21.21 -11.32
N GLU A 211 -10.70 -20.60 -11.74
CA GLU A 211 -9.33 -21.12 -11.56
C GLU A 211 -8.80 -20.92 -10.13
N VAL A 212 -9.54 -20.22 -9.25
CA VAL A 212 -9.07 -19.80 -7.93
C VAL A 212 -9.71 -20.61 -6.80
N GLN A 213 -8.89 -21.16 -5.90
CA GLN A 213 -9.31 -21.69 -4.61
C GLN A 213 -9.60 -20.52 -3.65
N ARG A 214 -10.89 -20.20 -3.46
CA ARG A 214 -11.35 -19.01 -2.74
C ARG A 214 -11.00 -18.98 -1.25
N ASP A 215 -10.70 -20.11 -0.67
CA ASP A 215 -10.28 -20.31 0.73
C ASP A 215 -8.76 -20.23 0.92
N ARG A 216 -7.98 -20.13 -0.16
CA ARG A 216 -6.51 -20.09 -0.19
C ARG A 216 -5.98 -18.84 -0.88
N LEU A 217 -6.33 -17.68 -0.32
CA LEU A 217 -5.96 -16.38 -0.84
C LEU A 217 -4.87 -15.73 0.02
N GLY A 218 -3.87 -15.16 -0.65
CA GLY A 218 -2.85 -14.32 0.00
C GLY A 218 -2.64 -13.01 -0.74
N CYS A 219 -1.81 -12.13 -0.16
CA CYS A 219 -1.30 -10.96 -0.87
C CYS A 219 0.17 -10.72 -0.56
N TYR A 220 0.84 -10.09 -1.49
CA TYR A 220 2.24 -9.67 -1.42
C TYR A 220 2.38 -8.22 -1.85
N GLY A 221 3.29 -7.48 -1.24
CA GLY A 221 3.70 -6.18 -1.73
C GLY A 221 5.09 -5.75 -1.27
N HIS A 222 5.80 -5.03 -2.11
CA HIS A 222 7.06 -4.36 -1.80
C HIS A 222 6.85 -2.85 -1.74
N SER A 223 7.50 -2.16 -0.79
CA SER A 223 7.43 -0.70 -0.66
C SER A 223 5.98 -0.22 -0.48
N MET A 224 5.43 0.63 -1.34
CA MET A 224 4.01 1.01 -1.34
C MET A 224 3.09 -0.22 -1.34
N GLY A 225 3.47 -1.29 -2.05
CA GLY A 225 2.72 -2.56 -2.02
C GLY A 225 2.70 -3.20 -0.63
N SER A 226 3.76 -3.05 0.18
CA SER A 226 3.76 -3.47 1.58
C SER A 226 2.79 -2.61 2.41
N THR A 227 2.75 -1.30 2.17
CA THR A 227 1.73 -0.42 2.76
C THR A 227 0.32 -0.95 2.44
N PHE A 228 0.06 -1.30 1.20
CA PHE A 228 -1.23 -1.86 0.80
C PHE A 228 -1.54 -3.18 1.51
N THR A 229 -0.53 -4.03 1.71
CA THR A 229 -0.69 -5.31 2.40
C THR A 229 -1.21 -5.14 3.82
N TRP A 230 -0.59 -4.29 4.64
CA TRP A 230 -1.05 -4.10 6.00
C TRP A 230 -2.27 -3.15 6.11
N LEU A 231 -2.53 -2.28 5.12
CA LEU A 231 -3.75 -1.47 5.06
C LEU A 231 -4.99 -2.32 4.77
N VAL A 232 -4.92 -3.23 3.79
CA VAL A 232 -6.08 -4.05 3.41
C VAL A 232 -6.37 -5.15 4.42
N GLY A 233 -5.33 -5.65 5.09
CA GLY A 233 -5.44 -6.80 5.97
C GLY A 233 -6.58 -6.73 6.99
N PRO A 234 -6.75 -5.64 7.76
CA PRO A 234 -7.86 -5.51 8.70
C PRO A 234 -9.27 -5.64 8.09
N TRP A 235 -9.42 -5.30 6.82
CA TRP A 235 -10.70 -5.15 6.14
C TRP A 235 -11.04 -6.28 5.18
N GLU A 236 -10.09 -7.18 4.91
CA GLU A 236 -10.25 -8.28 3.96
C GLU A 236 -9.98 -9.65 4.62
N PRO A 237 -10.96 -10.23 5.30
CA PRO A 237 -10.78 -11.47 6.07
C PRO A 237 -10.55 -12.71 5.21
N ARG A 238 -10.81 -12.65 3.91
CA ARG A 238 -10.55 -13.77 2.97
C ARG A 238 -9.05 -14.01 2.74
N LEU A 239 -8.20 -13.00 2.95
CA LEU A 239 -6.75 -13.15 2.90
C LEU A 239 -6.26 -13.98 4.09
N LYS A 240 -5.66 -15.14 3.82
CA LYS A 240 -5.13 -16.07 4.83
C LYS A 240 -3.66 -15.83 5.13
N CYS A 241 -2.89 -15.36 4.15
CA CYS A 241 -1.47 -15.08 4.27
C CYS A 241 -1.14 -13.72 3.65
N LEU A 242 -0.56 -12.83 4.43
CA LEU A 242 -0.21 -11.48 4.02
C LEU A 242 1.30 -11.30 4.17
N VAL A 243 1.98 -10.83 3.11
CA VAL A 243 3.43 -10.65 3.11
C VAL A 243 3.78 -9.25 2.63
N GLY A 244 4.44 -8.47 3.49
CA GLY A 244 4.95 -7.13 3.18
C GLY A 244 6.48 -7.09 3.18
N ASN A 245 7.06 -6.34 2.24
CA ASN A 245 8.50 -6.16 2.13
C ASN A 245 8.87 -4.68 2.08
N CYS A 246 9.70 -4.23 3.01
CA CYS A 246 10.24 -2.87 3.08
C CYS A 246 9.18 -1.77 3.04
N CYS A 247 8.27 -1.73 3.99
CA CYS A 247 7.54 -0.51 4.34
C CYS A 247 6.67 -0.73 5.60
N LEU A 248 7.08 -0.12 6.69
CA LEU A 248 6.25 0.13 7.87
C LEU A 248 6.64 1.50 8.45
N PRO A 249 6.39 2.61 7.70
CA PRO A 249 6.70 3.93 8.20
C PRO A 249 5.75 4.26 9.34
N THR A 250 6.30 4.67 10.49
CA THR A 250 5.48 5.13 11.60
C THR A 250 5.32 6.64 11.54
N TYR A 251 4.20 7.17 12.02
CA TYR A 251 4.02 8.62 12.17
C TYR A 251 5.05 9.21 13.13
N LYS A 252 5.45 8.45 14.15
CA LYS A 252 6.56 8.80 15.04
C LYS A 252 7.86 9.05 14.26
N ALA A 253 8.22 8.13 13.34
CA ALA A 253 9.39 8.30 12.49
C ALA A 253 9.24 9.47 11.52
N ILE A 254 8.09 9.60 10.85
CA ILE A 254 7.81 10.68 9.92
C ILE A 254 7.96 12.05 10.60
N HIS A 255 7.41 12.22 11.79
CA HIS A 255 7.55 13.48 12.56
C HIS A 255 9.00 13.75 12.96
N ARG A 256 9.77 12.73 13.34
CA ARG A 256 11.17 12.88 13.74
C ARG A 256 12.12 13.14 12.56
N THR A 257 11.90 12.47 11.43
CA THR A 257 12.83 12.48 10.29
C THR A 257 12.41 13.37 9.14
N HIS A 258 11.17 13.86 9.14
CA HIS A 258 10.55 14.64 8.07
C HIS A 258 10.53 13.91 6.71
N ILE A 259 10.53 12.59 6.72
CA ILE A 259 10.44 11.78 5.50
C ILE A 259 9.06 11.94 4.87
N LEU A 260 9.03 12.31 3.60
CA LEU A 260 7.82 12.27 2.79
C LEU A 260 7.64 10.86 2.20
N HIS A 261 6.61 10.16 2.66
CA HIS A 261 6.21 8.86 2.14
C HIS A 261 5.16 8.95 1.04
N CYS A 262 4.87 7.80 0.39
CA CYS A 262 3.71 7.65 -0.49
C CYS A 262 2.43 8.09 0.21
N PHE A 263 1.57 8.81 -0.49
CA PHE A 263 0.35 9.39 0.08
C PHE A 263 -0.61 8.41 0.78
N PRO A 264 -0.72 7.12 0.40
CA PRO A 264 -1.53 6.17 1.14
C PRO A 264 -1.13 5.97 2.61
N ASN A 265 0.10 6.31 2.99
CA ASN A 265 0.53 6.25 4.39
C ASN A 265 -0.04 7.37 5.26
N PHE A 266 -0.55 8.45 4.66
CA PHE A 266 -1.06 9.61 5.41
C PHE A 266 -2.56 9.50 5.63
N ILE A 267 -2.95 9.05 6.83
CA ILE A 267 -4.35 8.94 7.26
C ILE A 267 -4.63 10.09 8.24
N PRO A 268 -5.44 11.10 7.84
CA PRO A 268 -5.67 12.28 8.66
C PRO A 268 -6.24 11.94 10.04
N GLY A 269 -5.65 12.51 11.10
CA GLY A 269 -6.10 12.35 12.47
C GLY A 269 -5.72 11.02 13.14
N LEU A 270 -5.22 10.03 12.42
CA LEU A 270 -4.95 8.70 12.98
C LEU A 270 -3.90 8.70 14.08
N TYR A 271 -2.86 9.54 13.98
CA TYR A 271 -1.77 9.59 14.96
C TYR A 271 -2.24 9.96 16.38
N ALA A 272 -3.39 10.61 16.52
CA ALA A 272 -4.02 10.83 17.83
C ALA A 272 -4.56 9.56 18.49
N HIS A 273 -4.74 8.48 17.74
CA HIS A 273 -5.36 7.24 18.20
C HIS A 273 -4.42 6.04 18.19
N GLY A 274 -3.41 6.04 17.34
CA GLY A 274 -2.44 4.96 17.15
C GLY A 274 -1.44 5.29 16.04
N ASP A 275 -0.68 4.27 15.62
CA ASP A 275 0.30 4.39 14.56
C ASP A 275 0.16 3.23 13.56
N THR A 276 0.93 3.20 12.51
CA THR A 276 0.83 2.18 11.45
C THR A 276 1.02 0.74 11.94
N PRO A 277 1.87 0.43 12.94
CA PRO A 277 1.93 -0.91 13.52
C PRO A 277 0.62 -1.37 14.17
N ASP A 278 -0.17 -0.45 14.72
CA ASP A 278 -1.48 -0.78 15.29
C ASP A 278 -2.46 -1.23 14.20
N ILE A 279 -2.35 -0.67 12.98
CA ILE A 279 -3.14 -1.12 11.81
C ILE A 279 -2.76 -2.55 11.46
N ALA A 280 -1.46 -2.83 11.33
CA ALA A 280 -0.96 -4.16 11.00
C ALA A 280 -1.33 -5.21 12.06
N ALA A 281 -1.35 -4.81 13.34
CA ALA A 281 -1.76 -5.64 14.47
C ALA A 281 -3.22 -6.13 14.38
N LEU A 282 -4.12 -5.36 13.73
CA LEU A 282 -5.51 -5.77 13.50
C LEU A 282 -5.66 -6.96 12.53
N ILE A 283 -4.57 -7.42 11.89
CA ILE A 283 -4.58 -8.58 11.00
C ILE A 283 -4.67 -9.89 11.80
N ALA A 284 -4.17 -9.88 13.04
CA ALA A 284 -4.27 -11.07 13.91
C ALA A 284 -5.71 -11.63 13.94
N PRO A 285 -5.87 -12.96 13.95
CA PRO A 285 -4.85 -14.01 14.08
C PRO A 285 -4.32 -14.60 12.76
N ARG A 286 -4.53 -13.97 11.61
CA ARG A 286 -4.13 -14.49 10.29
C ARG A 286 -2.62 -14.34 10.04
N ALA A 287 -2.06 -15.18 9.17
CA ALA A 287 -0.63 -15.16 8.90
C ALA A 287 -0.16 -13.83 8.31
N LEU A 288 0.83 -13.21 8.97
CA LEU A 288 1.50 -11.98 8.54
C LEU A 288 3.02 -12.17 8.60
N HIS A 289 3.70 -11.90 7.48
CA HIS A 289 5.16 -11.86 7.42
C HIS A 289 5.63 -10.49 6.90
N LEU A 290 6.58 -9.86 7.61
CA LEU A 290 7.14 -8.57 7.23
C LEU A 290 8.67 -8.62 7.14
N ASN A 291 9.23 -8.22 6.00
CA ASN A 291 10.66 -8.06 5.78
C ASN A 291 11.08 -6.58 5.81
N PHE A 292 12.27 -6.31 6.31
CA PHE A 292 12.84 -4.97 6.40
C PHE A 292 14.34 -4.99 6.10
N GLY A 293 14.84 -3.91 5.51
CA GLY A 293 16.27 -3.61 5.44
C GLY A 293 16.71 -2.82 6.68
N GLN A 294 17.84 -3.18 7.25
CA GLN A 294 18.36 -2.50 8.46
C GLN A 294 18.71 -1.03 8.20
N THR A 295 19.10 -0.69 6.98
CA THR A 295 19.52 0.67 6.56
C THR A 295 18.51 1.34 5.63
N ASP A 296 17.25 0.89 5.66
CA ASP A 296 16.16 1.50 4.91
C ASP A 296 15.71 2.81 5.55
N ASP A 297 16.11 3.94 4.95
CA ASP A 297 15.76 5.28 5.42
C ASP A 297 14.24 5.56 5.35
N GLY A 298 13.51 4.86 4.47
CA GLY A 298 12.05 4.97 4.35
C GLY A 298 11.30 4.37 5.54
N SER A 299 11.93 3.43 6.27
CA SER A 299 11.36 2.83 7.48
C SER A 299 12.46 2.70 8.53
N PRO A 300 12.78 3.79 9.27
CA PRO A 300 13.88 3.82 10.21
C PRO A 300 13.85 2.66 11.20
N ILE A 301 14.97 1.97 11.33
CA ILE A 301 15.08 0.66 11.99
C ILE A 301 14.65 0.65 13.46
N GLN A 302 14.82 1.77 14.17
CA GLN A 302 14.40 1.85 15.56
C GLN A 302 12.89 1.72 15.68
N GLU A 303 12.16 2.52 14.90
CA GLU A 303 10.70 2.52 14.90
C GLU A 303 10.12 1.23 14.28
N VAL A 304 10.82 0.63 13.31
CA VAL A 304 10.47 -0.70 12.78
C VAL A 304 10.53 -1.75 13.90
N ARG A 305 11.58 -1.78 14.72
CA ARG A 305 11.70 -2.74 15.83
C ARG A 305 10.61 -2.54 16.88
N GLU A 306 10.30 -1.30 17.23
CA GLU A 306 9.19 -0.97 18.14
C GLU A 306 7.83 -1.43 17.53
N GLY A 307 7.62 -1.16 16.25
CA GLY A 307 6.41 -1.57 15.53
C GLY A 307 6.25 -3.10 15.43
N VAL A 308 7.33 -3.82 15.13
CA VAL A 308 7.34 -5.28 15.12
C VAL A 308 6.96 -5.85 16.50
N GLN A 309 7.48 -5.26 17.59
CA GLN A 309 7.10 -5.66 18.94
C GLN A 309 5.62 -5.39 19.24
N THR A 310 5.06 -4.27 18.76
CA THR A 310 3.63 -3.95 18.90
C THR A 310 2.77 -5.00 18.20
N ILE A 311 3.11 -5.36 16.97
CA ILE A 311 2.40 -6.40 16.21
C ILE A 311 2.53 -7.75 16.91
N ALA A 312 3.74 -8.14 17.33
CA ALA A 312 3.98 -9.41 18.01
C ALA A 312 3.14 -9.57 19.29
N ARG A 313 3.04 -8.51 20.12
CA ARG A 313 2.18 -8.53 21.33
C ARG A 313 0.70 -8.74 20.98
N ALA A 314 0.21 -8.10 19.93
CA ALA A 314 -1.19 -8.29 19.50
C ALA A 314 -1.46 -9.73 19.05
N TYR A 315 -0.52 -10.33 18.31
CA TYR A 315 -0.61 -11.74 17.91
C TYR A 315 -0.54 -12.70 19.11
N GLN A 316 0.32 -12.43 20.07
CA GLN A 316 0.37 -13.21 21.32
C GLN A 316 -0.93 -13.10 22.10
N ALA A 317 -1.49 -11.89 22.24
CA ALA A 317 -2.77 -11.67 22.91
C ALA A 317 -3.95 -12.37 22.20
N ALA A 318 -3.85 -12.53 20.87
CA ALA A 318 -4.82 -13.29 20.07
C ALA A 318 -4.58 -14.82 20.11
N GLY A 319 -3.59 -15.32 20.85
CA GLY A 319 -3.24 -16.75 20.89
C GLY A 319 -2.66 -17.28 19.55
N ALA A 320 -2.09 -16.39 18.72
CA ALA A 320 -1.64 -16.68 17.37
C ALA A 320 -0.19 -16.20 17.12
N GLY A 321 0.66 -16.25 18.14
CA GLY A 321 2.03 -15.75 18.05
C GLY A 321 2.87 -16.40 16.94
N ASP A 322 2.58 -17.65 16.58
CA ASP A 322 3.22 -18.40 15.49
C ASP A 322 2.76 -17.95 14.09
N GLN A 323 1.70 -17.16 13.99
CA GLN A 323 1.17 -16.61 12.74
C GLN A 323 1.81 -15.27 12.34
N PHE A 324 2.57 -14.65 13.22
CA PHE A 324 3.35 -13.45 12.89
C PHE A 324 4.84 -13.77 12.85
N SER A 325 5.49 -13.31 11.79
CA SER A 325 6.95 -13.35 11.69
C SER A 325 7.49 -12.09 11.01
N SER A 326 8.72 -11.73 11.35
CA SER A 326 9.43 -10.62 10.72
C SER A 326 10.90 -10.96 10.51
N PHE A 327 11.51 -10.32 9.52
CA PHE A 327 12.93 -10.46 9.25
C PHE A 327 13.53 -9.09 8.97
N ILE A 328 14.65 -8.79 9.60
CA ILE A 328 15.43 -7.56 9.40
C ILE A 328 16.79 -7.98 8.84
N GLU A 329 17.05 -7.67 7.57
CA GLU A 329 18.31 -8.01 6.92
C GLU A 329 19.38 -6.98 7.24
N ALA A 330 20.47 -7.45 7.85
CA ALA A 330 21.61 -6.61 8.21
C ALA A 330 22.28 -6.00 6.97
N GLY A 331 22.54 -4.68 7.01
CA GLY A 331 23.17 -3.94 5.93
C GLY A 331 22.33 -3.73 4.67
N ALA A 332 21.13 -4.31 4.58
CA ALA A 332 20.23 -4.08 3.46
C ALA A 332 19.49 -2.74 3.62
N GLY A 333 19.28 -2.04 2.50
CA GLY A 333 18.43 -0.86 2.40
C GLY A 333 17.01 -1.20 1.93
N HIS A 334 16.45 -0.32 1.10
CA HIS A 334 15.11 -0.46 0.53
C HIS A 334 15.11 -1.42 -0.68
N VAL A 335 15.27 -2.72 -0.43
CA VAL A 335 15.45 -3.75 -1.48
C VAL A 335 14.59 -4.99 -1.22
N LEU A 336 14.41 -5.80 -2.27
CA LEU A 336 13.94 -7.16 -2.15
C LEU A 336 15.13 -8.10 -2.36
N SER A 337 15.75 -8.55 -1.27
CA SER A 337 16.84 -9.52 -1.36
C SER A 337 16.34 -10.94 -1.66
N SER A 338 17.25 -11.80 -2.07
CA SER A 338 16.95 -13.23 -2.28
C SER A 338 16.47 -13.91 -0.99
N GLN A 339 17.01 -13.50 0.18
CA GLN A 339 16.60 -14.04 1.47
C GLN A 339 15.21 -13.56 1.86
N MET A 340 14.91 -12.28 1.72
CA MET A 340 13.57 -11.73 1.95
C MET A 340 12.53 -12.42 1.06
N TRP A 341 12.88 -12.59 -0.22
CA TRP A 341 11.98 -13.25 -1.18
C TRP A 341 11.76 -14.73 -0.84
N LYS A 342 12.82 -15.43 -0.41
CA LYS A 342 12.69 -16.81 0.07
C LYS A 342 11.71 -16.91 1.23
N LEU A 343 11.84 -16.07 2.26
CA LEU A 343 10.95 -16.07 3.43
C LEU A 343 9.49 -15.75 3.05
N ALA A 344 9.28 -14.84 2.10
CA ALA A 344 7.95 -14.54 1.56
C ALA A 344 7.30 -15.80 0.93
N ARG A 345 8.04 -16.53 0.10
CA ARG A 345 7.57 -17.76 -0.55
C ARG A 345 7.31 -18.88 0.44
N ASP A 346 8.21 -19.06 1.43
CA ASP A 346 8.03 -20.05 2.50
C ASP A 346 6.74 -19.78 3.29
N CYS A 347 6.41 -18.50 3.53
CA CYS A 347 5.16 -18.11 4.17
C CYS A 347 3.94 -18.52 3.34
N PHE A 348 3.93 -18.24 2.03
CA PHE A 348 2.85 -18.68 1.15
C PHE A 348 2.75 -20.21 1.06
N GLN A 349 3.86 -20.91 0.96
CA GLN A 349 3.88 -22.35 0.94
C GLN A 349 3.24 -22.94 2.21
N LYS A 350 3.61 -22.41 3.38
CA LYS A 350 3.10 -22.85 4.68
C LYS A 350 1.59 -22.61 4.83
N HIS A 351 1.09 -21.45 4.39
CA HIS A 351 -0.26 -21.00 4.76
C HIS A 351 -1.30 -21.09 3.63
N LEU A 352 -0.86 -21.29 2.38
CA LEU A 352 -1.77 -21.44 1.24
C LEU A 352 -1.74 -22.83 0.58
N ARG A 353 -0.73 -23.68 0.91
CA ARG A 353 -0.59 -25.01 0.29
C ARG A 353 -0.59 -26.18 1.28
N ALA A 354 -0.47 -25.86 2.56
CA ALA A 354 -0.56 -26.88 3.61
C ALA A 354 -1.97 -27.43 3.78
#